data_56b054b7ba91f6ac4cb0e94f5b1bd349
#
_entry.id   56b054b7ba91f6ac4cb0e94f5b1bd349
#
_cell.length_a   1.000
_cell.length_b   1.000
_cell.length_c   1.000
_cell.angle_alpha   90.00
_cell.angle_beta   90.00
_cell.angle_gamma   90.00
#
_symmetry.space_group_name_H-M   'P 1'
#
loop_
_entity.id
_entity.type
_entity.pdbx_description
1 polymer ?
#
loop_
_entity_poly.entity_id
_entity_poly.type
_entity_poly.pdbx_seq_one_letter_code
_entity_poly.pdbx_strand_id
1 'polypeptide(L)'
;EYDKTGLYTGETTAEPSPREEGVWLIPANATPLEPPVTGEHECAVFRNGRWSVRYDFRGTTYWLPDGSEHTITETGMIVPENALTEPPSPSLESVRKKRLAELDAAFGTALKTAHCTSSAGFEINADERAAINIAGLIVSMETAGRETVSFRTYDNAFHTITLDQLKSIQTDVFTHTQALYERKWALEKAILDAPSHHTLDAIDIRMA
;
A
#
# COMPACT_ATOMS: atom_id res chain seq x y z
N GLU A 1 13.11 39.30 -24.68
CA GLU A 1 13.76 38.02 -24.96
C GLU A 1 12.81 36.85 -24.75
N TYR A 2 13.15 35.74 -25.37
CA TYR A 2 12.42 34.49 -25.21
C TYR A 2 13.40 33.28 -25.25
N ASP A 3 13.04 32.20 -24.60
CA ASP A 3 13.83 30.98 -24.61
C ASP A 3 13.68 30.19 -25.93
N LYS A 4 14.35 28.99 -25.99
CA LYS A 4 14.30 28.11 -27.15
C LYS A 4 12.88 27.57 -27.45
N THR A 5 11.98 27.60 -26.49
CA THR A 5 10.57 27.21 -26.64
C THR A 5 9.68 28.38 -27.09
N GLY A 6 10.24 29.60 -27.10
CA GLY A 6 9.57 30.85 -27.40
C GLY A 6 8.99 31.54 -26.16
N LEU A 7 9.16 30.98 -24.95
CA LEU A 7 8.63 31.56 -23.72
C LEU A 7 9.34 32.86 -23.37
N TYR A 8 8.58 33.92 -23.04
CA TYR A 8 9.11 35.19 -22.58
C TYR A 8 9.94 35.02 -21.30
N THR A 9 11.17 35.55 -21.32
CA THR A 9 12.12 35.43 -20.21
C THR A 9 12.48 36.78 -19.58
N GLY A 10 12.18 37.89 -20.28
CA GLY A 10 12.50 39.21 -19.78
C GLY A 10 12.83 40.21 -20.89
N GLU A 11 13.26 41.41 -20.49
CA GLU A 11 13.68 42.46 -21.38
C GLU A 11 15.20 42.45 -21.60
N THR A 12 15.65 42.91 -22.76
CA THR A 12 17.05 43.14 -23.06
C THR A 12 17.18 44.43 -23.87
N THR A 13 18.38 44.98 -23.90
CA THR A 13 18.67 46.19 -24.66
C THR A 13 19.45 45.80 -25.92
N ALA A 14 18.97 46.29 -27.08
CA ALA A 14 19.72 46.15 -28.32
C ALA A 14 20.87 47.16 -28.33
N GLU A 15 22.03 46.74 -28.83
CA GLU A 15 23.19 47.61 -29.01
C GLU A 15 23.16 48.29 -30.38
N PRO A 16 23.66 49.55 -30.50
CA PRO A 16 23.79 50.22 -31.81
C PRO A 16 24.83 49.50 -32.67
N SER A 17 24.58 49.42 -33.96
CA SER A 17 25.55 48.86 -34.91
C SER A 17 26.83 49.74 -34.98
N PRO A 18 28.03 49.18 -34.83
CA PRO A 18 29.27 49.95 -34.96
C PRO A 18 29.61 50.30 -36.42
N ARG A 19 28.86 49.80 -37.38
CA ARG A 19 29.10 50.00 -38.83
C ARG A 19 28.04 50.83 -39.55
N GLU A 20 26.83 50.90 -39.01
CA GLU A 20 25.71 51.54 -39.67
C GLU A 20 24.93 52.40 -38.66
N GLU A 21 24.88 53.69 -38.92
CA GLU A 21 24.17 54.63 -38.07
C GLU A 21 22.64 54.39 -38.11
N GLY A 22 22.00 54.39 -36.95
CA GLY A 22 20.57 54.15 -36.81
C GLY A 22 20.13 52.68 -36.87
N VAL A 23 21.06 51.73 -37.02
CA VAL A 23 20.76 50.31 -36.99
C VAL A 23 21.06 49.72 -35.60
N TRP A 24 20.13 48.94 -35.07
CA TRP A 24 20.24 48.29 -33.77
C TRP A 24 20.46 46.77 -33.94
N LEU A 25 21.39 46.24 -33.19
CA LEU A 25 21.68 44.80 -33.19
C LEU A 25 20.76 44.10 -32.18
N ILE A 26 19.74 43.44 -32.70
CA ILE A 26 18.80 42.65 -31.86
C ILE A 26 19.48 41.34 -31.47
N PRO A 27 19.60 41.00 -30.17
CA PRO A 27 20.17 39.77 -29.72
C PRO A 27 19.42 38.53 -30.24
N ALA A 28 20.10 37.39 -30.28
CA ALA A 28 19.45 36.13 -30.62
C ALA A 28 18.32 35.84 -29.60
N ASN A 29 17.21 35.29 -30.09
CA ASN A 29 16.01 35.05 -29.30
C ASN A 29 15.40 36.30 -28.64
N ALA A 30 15.55 37.44 -29.32
CA ALA A 30 14.91 38.71 -28.96
C ALA A 30 14.06 39.24 -30.11
N THR A 31 13.14 40.09 -29.78
CA THR A 31 12.27 40.78 -30.74
C THR A 31 11.94 42.21 -30.26
N PRO A 32 11.81 43.18 -31.14
CA PRO A 32 11.35 44.51 -30.76
C PRO A 32 9.84 44.59 -30.49
N LEU A 33 9.12 43.48 -30.73
CA LEU A 33 7.69 43.43 -30.45
C LEU A 33 7.44 43.29 -28.96
N GLU A 34 6.62 44.19 -28.41
CA GLU A 34 6.24 44.11 -26.99
C GLU A 34 5.40 42.87 -26.70
N PRO A 35 5.70 42.07 -25.62
CA PRO A 35 4.91 40.95 -25.23
C PRO A 35 3.54 41.40 -24.69
N PRO A 36 2.48 40.58 -24.85
CA PRO A 36 1.19 40.87 -24.25
C PRO A 36 1.26 40.79 -22.72
N VAL A 37 0.41 41.56 -22.06
CA VAL A 37 0.18 41.39 -20.61
C VAL A 37 -0.47 40.02 -20.36
N THR A 38 0.07 39.27 -19.42
CA THR A 38 -0.41 37.94 -19.04
C THR A 38 -1.07 37.99 -17.66
N GLY A 39 -2.10 37.18 -17.48
CA GLY A 39 -2.77 37.00 -16.21
C GLY A 39 -2.14 35.88 -15.38
N GLU A 40 -2.83 35.51 -14.29
CA GLU A 40 -2.47 34.35 -13.47
C GLU A 40 -2.60 33.06 -14.32
N HIS A 41 -1.63 32.16 -14.22
CA HIS A 41 -1.54 30.93 -15.03
C HIS A 41 -1.49 31.18 -16.55
N GLU A 42 -0.91 32.29 -16.97
CA GLU A 42 -0.68 32.62 -18.38
C GLU A 42 0.79 32.96 -18.62
N CYS A 43 1.26 32.68 -19.82
CA CYS A 43 2.58 33.07 -20.29
C CYS A 43 2.53 33.61 -21.73
N ALA A 44 3.45 34.50 -22.07
CA ALA A 44 3.64 34.98 -23.44
C ALA A 44 4.62 34.06 -24.18
N VAL A 45 4.24 33.59 -25.36
CA VAL A 45 5.06 32.73 -26.21
C VAL A 45 5.21 33.37 -27.60
N PHE A 46 6.48 33.58 -28.03
CA PHE A 46 6.83 34.11 -29.34
C PHE A 46 7.05 32.97 -30.34
N ARG A 47 6.21 32.87 -31.35
CA ARG A 47 6.36 31.94 -32.46
C ARG A 47 5.90 32.53 -33.77
N ASN A 48 6.58 32.17 -34.86
CA ASN A 48 6.22 32.63 -36.22
C ASN A 48 6.10 34.15 -36.32
N GLY A 49 7.02 34.89 -35.66
CA GLY A 49 7.09 36.34 -35.74
C GLY A 49 6.04 37.08 -34.91
N ARG A 50 5.32 36.46 -34.02
CA ARG A 50 4.29 37.07 -33.17
C ARG A 50 4.24 36.50 -31.77
N TRP A 51 3.80 37.29 -30.82
CA TRP A 51 3.44 36.84 -29.48
C TRP A 51 2.04 36.22 -29.45
N SER A 52 1.86 35.26 -28.57
CA SER A 52 0.57 34.70 -28.19
C SER A 52 0.54 34.38 -26.70
N VAL A 53 -0.62 34.57 -26.06
CA VAL A 53 -0.83 34.14 -24.68
C VAL A 53 -1.17 32.64 -24.66
N ARG A 54 -0.58 31.90 -23.74
CA ARG A 54 -0.89 30.48 -23.48
C ARG A 54 -1.07 30.27 -22.00
N TYR A 55 -1.82 29.24 -21.64
CA TYR A 55 -1.92 28.79 -20.26
C TYR A 55 -0.57 28.28 -19.76
N ASP A 56 -0.26 28.54 -18.49
CA ASP A 56 0.94 28.08 -17.81
C ASP A 56 0.58 27.51 -16.44
N PHE A 57 0.20 26.25 -16.44
CA PHE A 57 -0.04 25.45 -15.25
C PHE A 57 1.13 24.52 -14.92
N ARG A 58 2.32 24.78 -15.46
CA ARG A 58 3.50 23.95 -15.20
C ARG A 58 3.80 23.86 -13.70
N GLY A 59 4.12 22.64 -13.24
CA GLY A 59 4.33 22.33 -11.82
C GLY A 59 3.05 22.03 -11.05
N THR A 60 1.86 22.22 -11.66
CA THR A 60 0.60 21.81 -11.03
C THR A 60 0.47 20.29 -11.09
N THR A 61 0.32 19.68 -9.90
CA THR A 61 0.02 18.26 -9.75
C THR A 61 -1.48 18.08 -9.52
N TYR A 62 -2.07 17.09 -10.17
CA TYR A 62 -3.47 16.72 -10.02
C TYR A 62 -3.64 15.20 -10.13
N TRP A 63 -4.76 14.70 -9.64
CA TRP A 63 -5.13 13.29 -9.73
C TRP A 63 -6.37 13.11 -10.58
N LEU A 64 -6.44 11.97 -11.28
CA LEU A 64 -7.68 11.56 -11.94
C LEU A 64 -8.51 10.67 -10.99
N PRO A 65 -9.82 10.49 -11.27
CA PRO A 65 -10.70 9.64 -10.44
C PRO A 65 -10.23 8.18 -10.32
N ASP A 66 -9.39 7.71 -11.23
CA ASP A 66 -8.78 6.36 -11.21
C ASP A 66 -7.58 6.25 -10.24
N GLY A 67 -7.19 7.38 -9.62
CA GLY A 67 -6.06 7.46 -8.70
C GLY A 67 -4.71 7.76 -9.35
N SER A 68 -4.64 7.92 -10.66
CA SER A 68 -3.40 8.29 -11.34
C SER A 68 -2.99 9.73 -11.05
N GLU A 69 -1.72 9.94 -10.73
CA GLU A 69 -1.11 11.24 -10.47
C GLU A 69 -0.49 11.78 -11.75
N HIS A 70 -0.72 13.06 -12.01
CA HIS A 70 -0.20 13.79 -13.16
C HIS A 70 0.36 15.12 -12.74
N THR A 71 1.44 15.56 -13.42
CA THR A 71 2.01 16.90 -13.27
C THR A 71 2.10 17.55 -14.64
N ILE A 72 1.60 18.77 -14.75
CA ILE A 72 1.69 19.56 -15.99
C ILE A 72 3.13 20.04 -16.18
N THR A 73 3.74 19.69 -17.30
CA THR A 73 5.15 20.02 -17.61
C THR A 73 5.30 20.99 -18.78
N GLU A 74 4.24 21.17 -19.58
CA GLU A 74 4.29 21.98 -20.80
C GLU A 74 3.31 23.15 -20.74
N THR A 75 3.69 24.28 -21.39
CA THR A 75 2.82 25.44 -21.57
C THR A 75 1.68 25.12 -22.55
N GLY A 76 0.50 25.67 -22.29
CA GLY A 76 -0.71 25.43 -23.10
C GLY A 76 -1.53 24.21 -22.66
N MET A 77 -1.03 23.43 -21.73
CA MET A 77 -1.84 22.40 -21.05
C MET A 77 -2.69 23.03 -19.94
N ILE A 78 -3.89 22.52 -19.77
CA ILE A 78 -4.82 22.93 -18.72
C ILE A 78 -5.12 21.75 -17.80
N VAL A 79 -5.47 22.04 -16.57
CA VAL A 79 -5.96 21.02 -15.63
C VAL A 79 -7.31 20.49 -16.15
N PRO A 80 -7.51 19.17 -16.30
CA PRO A 80 -8.78 18.60 -16.74
C PRO A 80 -9.94 18.94 -15.77
N GLU A 81 -11.14 19.09 -16.29
CA GLU A 81 -12.33 19.41 -15.47
C GLU A 81 -12.64 18.35 -14.38
N ASN A 82 -12.30 17.11 -14.64
CA ASN A 82 -12.48 15.99 -13.70
C ASN A 82 -11.26 15.74 -12.81
N ALA A 83 -10.27 16.63 -12.83
CA ALA A 83 -9.09 16.51 -11.99
C ALA A 83 -9.44 16.78 -10.52
N LEU A 84 -8.77 16.04 -9.64
CA LEU A 84 -8.84 16.21 -8.21
C LEU A 84 -7.57 16.91 -7.71
N THR A 85 -7.71 17.75 -6.70
CA THR A 85 -6.58 18.45 -6.06
C THR A 85 -5.84 17.55 -5.06
N GLU A 86 -6.46 16.45 -4.66
CA GLU A 86 -5.92 15.44 -3.74
C GLU A 86 -6.17 14.04 -4.30
N PRO A 87 -5.35 13.04 -3.92
CA PRO A 87 -5.58 11.67 -4.34
C PRO A 87 -6.97 11.18 -3.90
N PRO A 88 -7.71 10.50 -4.77
CA PRO A 88 -9.02 9.97 -4.41
C PRO A 88 -8.91 8.99 -3.24
N SER A 89 -9.86 9.01 -2.34
CA SER A 89 -9.93 8.02 -1.27
C SER A 89 -9.99 6.60 -1.85
N PRO A 90 -9.26 5.64 -1.28
CA PRO A 90 -9.31 4.25 -1.74
C PRO A 90 -10.75 3.73 -1.79
N SER A 91 -11.10 2.96 -2.80
CA SER A 91 -12.42 2.35 -2.87
C SER A 91 -12.65 1.38 -1.69
N LEU A 92 -13.90 1.22 -1.27
CA LEU A 92 -14.27 0.28 -0.21
C LEU A 92 -13.77 -1.14 -0.51
N GLU A 93 -13.82 -1.54 -1.78
CA GLU A 93 -13.32 -2.84 -2.25
C GLU A 93 -11.79 -2.97 -2.10
N SER A 94 -11.05 -1.92 -2.42
CA SER A 94 -9.59 -1.88 -2.23
C SER A 94 -9.22 -2.04 -0.76
N VAL A 95 -9.93 -1.35 0.14
CA VAL A 95 -9.69 -1.45 1.59
C VAL A 95 -10.08 -2.83 2.11
N ARG A 96 -11.20 -3.42 1.65
CA ARG A 96 -11.57 -4.82 1.98
C ARG A 96 -10.48 -5.80 1.60
N LYS A 97 -9.97 -5.70 0.36
CA LYS A 97 -8.90 -6.57 -0.13
C LYS A 97 -7.65 -6.46 0.75
N LYS A 98 -7.28 -5.25 1.13
CA LYS A 98 -6.15 -5.01 2.05
C LYS A 98 -6.40 -5.66 3.42
N ARG A 99 -7.60 -5.47 4.00
CA ARG A 99 -7.97 -6.04 5.31
C ARG A 99 -8.00 -7.57 5.29
N LEU A 100 -8.46 -8.19 4.20
CA LEU A 100 -8.40 -9.64 4.04
C LEU A 100 -6.95 -10.16 3.99
N ALA A 101 -6.06 -9.46 3.28
CA ALA A 101 -4.65 -9.83 3.24
C ALA A 101 -3.96 -9.68 4.62
N GLU A 102 -4.31 -8.64 5.38
CA GLU A 102 -3.84 -8.45 6.76
C GLU A 102 -4.34 -9.57 7.69
N LEU A 103 -5.61 -9.98 7.56
CA LEU A 103 -6.19 -11.11 8.29
C LEU A 103 -5.48 -12.43 7.96
N ASP A 104 -5.21 -12.71 6.68
CA ASP A 104 -4.48 -13.91 6.25
C ASP A 104 -3.07 -13.95 6.84
N ALA A 105 -2.38 -12.82 6.86
CA ALA A 105 -1.05 -12.73 7.48
C ALA A 105 -1.09 -12.94 9.00
N ALA A 106 -2.07 -12.35 9.70
CA ALA A 106 -2.28 -12.53 11.13
C ALA A 106 -2.61 -13.98 11.47
N PHE A 107 -3.51 -14.61 10.70
CA PHE A 107 -3.87 -16.01 10.84
C PHE A 107 -2.67 -16.94 10.61
N GLY A 108 -1.90 -16.72 9.54
CA GLY A 108 -0.69 -17.50 9.27
C GLY A 108 0.35 -17.38 10.38
N THR A 109 0.45 -16.23 11.03
CA THR A 109 1.31 -16.03 12.21
C THR A 109 0.76 -16.79 13.42
N ALA A 110 -0.54 -16.67 13.69
CA ALA A 110 -1.19 -17.35 14.82
C ALA A 110 -1.03 -18.87 14.73
N LEU A 111 -1.21 -19.45 13.53
CA LEU A 111 -1.00 -20.91 13.32
C LEU A 111 0.44 -21.34 13.57
N LYS A 112 1.43 -20.54 13.18
CA LYS A 112 2.86 -20.89 13.37
C LYS A 112 3.32 -20.77 14.80
N THR A 113 2.70 -19.91 15.60
CA THR A 113 3.06 -19.68 16.99
C THR A 113 2.02 -20.22 17.97
N ALA A 114 1.09 -21.05 17.48
CA ALA A 114 0.00 -21.59 18.26
C ALA A 114 0.52 -22.43 19.44
N HIS A 115 -0.01 -22.14 20.60
CA HIS A 115 0.16 -22.94 21.81
C HIS A 115 -1.13 -22.90 22.62
N CYS A 116 -1.40 -23.89 23.42
CA CYS A 116 -2.59 -23.96 24.26
C CYS A 116 -2.31 -24.71 25.57
N THR A 117 -3.14 -24.44 26.56
CA THR A 117 -3.14 -25.22 27.79
C THR A 117 -3.85 -26.54 27.54
N SER A 118 -3.15 -27.65 27.76
CA SER A 118 -3.70 -28.98 27.59
C SER A 118 -4.56 -29.42 28.79
N SER A 119 -5.44 -30.39 28.56
CA SER A 119 -6.21 -31.05 29.60
C SER A 119 -5.33 -31.78 30.63
N ALA A 120 -4.06 -31.99 30.31
CA ALA A 120 -3.06 -32.52 31.25
C ALA A 120 -2.45 -31.45 32.17
N GLY A 121 -2.85 -30.15 32.05
CA GLY A 121 -2.50 -29.08 32.96
C GLY A 121 -1.20 -28.34 32.67
N PHE A 122 -0.61 -28.52 31.48
CA PHE A 122 0.59 -27.80 31.04
C PHE A 122 0.42 -27.22 29.64
N GLU A 123 1.22 -26.22 29.29
CA GLU A 123 1.21 -25.61 27.98
C GLU A 123 1.94 -26.46 26.93
N ILE A 124 1.36 -26.55 25.75
CA ILE A 124 1.86 -27.34 24.62
C ILE A 124 1.86 -26.48 23.35
N ASN A 125 2.80 -26.78 22.45
CA ASN A 125 2.73 -26.25 21.08
C ASN A 125 1.49 -26.85 20.39
N ALA A 126 0.77 -25.96 19.68
CA ALA A 126 -0.42 -26.35 18.92
C ALA A 126 -0.29 -25.95 17.44
N ASP A 127 0.94 -25.75 16.96
CA ASP A 127 1.25 -25.55 15.55
C ASP A 127 1.12 -26.86 14.74
N GLU A 128 1.16 -26.75 13.41
CA GLU A 128 1.03 -27.89 12.49
C GLU A 128 2.07 -28.98 12.77
N ARG A 129 3.30 -28.60 13.11
CA ARG A 129 4.37 -29.54 13.41
C ARG A 129 4.08 -30.33 14.70
N ALA A 130 3.56 -29.66 15.72
CA ALA A 130 3.15 -30.29 16.97
C ALA A 130 2.02 -31.28 16.72
N ALA A 131 1.00 -30.92 15.94
CA ALA A 131 -0.11 -31.80 15.58
C ALA A 131 0.37 -33.09 14.88
N ILE A 132 1.26 -32.93 13.88
CA ILE A 132 1.85 -34.08 13.15
C ILE A 132 2.69 -34.97 14.10
N ASN A 133 3.54 -34.35 14.93
CA ASN A 133 4.39 -35.12 15.87
C ASN A 133 3.57 -35.90 16.91
N ILE A 134 2.53 -35.28 17.46
CA ILE A 134 1.63 -35.93 18.43
C ILE A 134 0.92 -37.12 17.77
N ALA A 135 0.37 -36.94 16.55
CA ALA A 135 -0.28 -38.01 15.82
C ALA A 135 0.69 -39.16 15.52
N GLY A 136 1.91 -38.89 15.07
CA GLY A 136 2.94 -39.89 14.83
C GLY A 136 3.37 -40.61 16.10
N LEU A 137 3.44 -39.88 17.22
CA LEU A 137 3.80 -40.47 18.51
C LEU A 137 2.71 -41.42 19.03
N ILE A 138 1.44 -41.10 18.88
CA ILE A 138 0.30 -41.96 19.20
C ILE A 138 0.41 -43.29 18.42
N VAL A 139 0.56 -43.22 17.09
CA VAL A 139 0.70 -44.39 16.23
C VAL A 139 1.90 -45.25 16.65
N SER A 140 3.04 -44.63 16.96
CA SER A 140 4.24 -45.31 17.42
C SER A 140 4.04 -46.04 18.76
N MET A 141 3.36 -45.39 19.71
CA MET A 141 3.07 -46.01 21.02
C MET A 141 2.13 -47.20 20.89
N GLU A 142 1.05 -47.03 20.11
CA GLU A 142 0.09 -48.13 19.84
C GLU A 142 0.77 -49.34 19.17
N THR A 143 1.58 -49.10 18.16
CA THR A 143 2.29 -50.16 17.43
C THR A 143 3.30 -50.89 18.31
N ALA A 144 4.00 -50.15 19.18
CA ALA A 144 5.03 -50.72 20.04
C ALA A 144 4.49 -51.25 21.40
N GLY A 145 3.19 -51.10 21.68
CA GLY A 145 2.58 -51.47 22.97
C GLY A 145 3.16 -50.69 24.16
N ARG A 146 3.55 -49.42 23.94
CA ARG A 146 4.10 -48.56 25.00
C ARG A 146 2.99 -47.88 25.78
N GLU A 147 3.03 -47.93 27.09
CA GLU A 147 2.05 -47.30 27.96
C GLU A 147 2.35 -45.83 28.23
N THR A 148 3.64 -45.45 28.23
CA THR A 148 4.08 -44.08 28.53
C THR A 148 5.18 -43.61 27.59
N VAL A 149 5.31 -42.27 27.48
CA VAL A 149 6.37 -41.60 26.71
C VAL A 149 6.82 -40.30 27.41
N SER A 150 8.07 -39.92 27.20
CA SER A 150 8.57 -38.60 27.59
C SER A 150 8.09 -37.58 26.57
N PHE A 151 7.33 -36.57 27.01
CA PHE A 151 6.76 -35.51 26.19
C PHE A 151 7.35 -34.16 26.62
N ARG A 152 7.77 -33.35 25.64
CA ARG A 152 8.33 -31.99 25.86
C ARG A 152 7.24 -30.94 25.68
N THR A 153 7.03 -30.14 26.72
CA THR A 153 6.04 -29.05 26.75
C THR A 153 6.53 -27.75 26.13
N TYR A 154 5.66 -26.74 26.02
CA TYR A 154 5.97 -25.44 25.42
C TYR A 154 7.13 -24.73 26.15
N ASP A 155 7.16 -24.75 27.46
CA ASP A 155 8.23 -24.23 28.34
C ASP A 155 9.51 -25.05 28.36
N ASN A 156 9.58 -26.09 27.50
CA ASN A 156 10.70 -27.06 27.39
C ASN A 156 10.89 -27.99 28.60
N ALA A 157 9.92 -28.11 29.49
CA ALA A 157 9.91 -29.14 30.51
C ALA A 157 9.60 -30.52 29.90
N PHE A 158 9.96 -31.59 30.64
CA PHE A 158 9.67 -32.96 30.21
C PHE A 158 8.71 -33.62 31.19
N HIS A 159 7.67 -34.23 30.66
CA HIS A 159 6.66 -34.95 31.42
C HIS A 159 6.55 -36.40 30.89
N THR A 160 6.40 -37.34 31.80
CA THR A 160 6.02 -38.70 31.41
C THR A 160 4.50 -38.74 31.32
N ILE A 161 3.98 -39.00 30.13
CA ILE A 161 2.55 -39.03 29.87
C ILE A 161 2.12 -40.40 29.33
N THR A 162 0.88 -40.76 29.60
CA THR A 162 0.26 -42.00 29.10
C THR A 162 -0.27 -41.81 27.67
N LEU A 163 -0.56 -42.94 27.00
CA LEU A 163 -1.21 -42.89 25.67
C LEU A 163 -2.55 -42.16 25.71
N ASP A 164 -3.36 -42.33 26.74
CA ASP A 164 -4.66 -41.65 26.87
C ASP A 164 -4.48 -40.16 27.08
N GLN A 165 -3.51 -39.73 27.89
CA GLN A 165 -3.18 -38.30 28.02
C GLN A 165 -2.70 -37.70 26.69
N LEU A 166 -1.90 -38.46 25.92
CA LEU A 166 -1.43 -37.99 24.60
C LEU A 166 -2.57 -37.84 23.61
N LYS A 167 -3.57 -38.76 23.63
CA LYS A 167 -4.81 -38.61 22.81
C LYS A 167 -5.66 -37.43 23.24
N SER A 168 -5.74 -37.16 24.55
CA SER A 168 -6.42 -35.95 25.05
C SER A 168 -5.70 -34.66 24.58
N ILE A 169 -4.38 -34.62 24.67
CA ILE A 169 -3.55 -33.53 24.16
C ILE A 169 -3.76 -33.32 22.65
N GLN A 170 -3.87 -34.40 21.87
CA GLN A 170 -4.20 -34.28 20.44
C GLN A 170 -5.54 -33.59 20.22
N THR A 171 -6.56 -33.94 20.99
CA THR A 171 -7.88 -33.31 20.94
C THR A 171 -7.80 -31.80 21.29
N ASP A 172 -7.03 -31.47 22.35
CA ASP A 172 -6.82 -30.08 22.77
C ASP A 172 -6.20 -29.23 21.63
N VAL A 173 -5.16 -29.77 20.97
CA VAL A 173 -4.52 -29.10 19.80
C VAL A 173 -5.50 -28.90 18.65
N PHE A 174 -6.29 -29.93 18.30
CA PHE A 174 -7.29 -29.79 17.24
C PHE A 174 -8.38 -28.78 17.58
N THR A 175 -8.86 -28.78 18.83
CA THR A 175 -9.87 -27.83 19.30
C THR A 175 -9.33 -26.39 19.22
N HIS A 176 -8.10 -26.16 19.65
CA HIS A 176 -7.47 -24.85 19.57
C HIS A 176 -7.31 -24.39 18.10
N THR A 177 -6.80 -25.25 17.25
CA THR A 177 -6.61 -24.94 15.82
C THR A 177 -7.96 -24.68 15.13
N GLN A 178 -8.98 -25.48 15.42
CA GLN A 178 -10.33 -25.27 14.90
C GLN A 178 -10.90 -23.90 15.32
N ALA A 179 -10.71 -23.49 16.56
CA ALA A 179 -11.15 -22.16 17.04
C ALA A 179 -10.46 -21.02 16.28
N LEU A 180 -9.18 -21.15 15.92
CA LEU A 180 -8.48 -20.16 15.08
C LEU A 180 -9.12 -20.07 13.68
N TYR A 181 -9.46 -21.19 13.05
CA TYR A 181 -10.16 -21.21 11.76
C TYR A 181 -11.55 -20.58 11.84
N GLU A 182 -12.34 -20.92 12.85
CA GLU A 182 -13.69 -20.34 13.04
C GLU A 182 -13.63 -18.84 13.24
N ARG A 183 -12.65 -18.34 14.03
CA ARG A 183 -12.41 -16.92 14.19
C ARG A 183 -12.04 -16.27 12.86
N LYS A 184 -11.13 -16.87 12.06
CA LYS A 184 -10.77 -16.38 10.75
C LYS A 184 -12.00 -16.22 9.85
N TRP A 185 -12.82 -17.27 9.72
CA TRP A 185 -14.02 -17.24 8.87
C TRP A 185 -15.04 -16.21 9.32
N ALA A 186 -15.22 -16.03 10.64
CA ALA A 186 -16.09 -14.99 11.18
C ALA A 186 -15.58 -13.58 10.82
N LEU A 187 -14.28 -13.36 10.92
CA LEU A 187 -13.64 -12.09 10.55
C LEU A 187 -13.67 -11.83 9.03
N GLU A 188 -13.42 -12.84 8.21
CA GLU A 188 -13.58 -12.76 6.75
C GLU A 188 -15.00 -12.31 6.38
N LYS A 189 -16.01 -12.97 6.97
CA LYS A 189 -17.41 -12.59 6.76
C LYS A 189 -17.68 -11.15 7.21
N ALA A 190 -17.19 -10.74 8.38
CA ALA A 190 -17.38 -9.38 8.87
C ALA A 190 -16.74 -8.32 7.95
N ILE A 191 -15.54 -8.59 7.41
CA ILE A 191 -14.85 -7.72 6.45
C ILE A 191 -15.64 -7.62 5.15
N LEU A 192 -16.14 -8.74 4.63
CA LEU A 192 -16.91 -8.76 3.37
C LEU A 192 -18.28 -8.05 3.50
N ASP A 193 -18.94 -8.19 4.64
CA ASP A 193 -20.25 -7.60 4.90
C ASP A 193 -20.19 -6.12 5.35
N ALA A 194 -18.99 -5.59 5.69
CA ALA A 194 -18.85 -4.23 6.18
C ALA A 194 -19.33 -3.19 5.14
N PRO A 195 -20.28 -2.31 5.48
CA PRO A 195 -20.89 -1.39 4.50
C PRO A 195 -20.07 -0.10 4.25
N SER A 196 -19.04 0.18 5.06
CA SER A 196 -18.26 1.42 5.00
C SER A 196 -16.84 1.24 5.49
N HIS A 197 -15.95 2.22 5.17
CA HIS A 197 -14.58 2.28 5.69
C HIS A 197 -14.58 2.28 7.22
N HIS A 198 -15.44 3.08 7.85
CA HIS A 198 -15.53 3.16 9.31
C HIS A 198 -15.82 1.79 9.96
N THR A 199 -16.73 1.02 9.38
CA THR A 199 -17.04 -0.33 9.88
C THR A 199 -15.91 -1.31 9.64
N LEU A 200 -15.18 -1.20 8.52
CA LEU A 200 -13.99 -2.00 8.25
C LEU A 200 -12.86 -1.73 9.26
N ASP A 201 -12.63 -0.46 9.57
CA ASP A 201 -11.56 -0.05 10.49
C ASP A 201 -11.84 -0.48 11.93
N ALA A 202 -13.12 -0.61 12.29
CA ALA A 202 -13.54 -1.07 13.61
C ALA A 202 -13.37 -2.60 13.82
N ILE A 203 -13.12 -3.39 12.76
CA ILE A 203 -12.94 -4.83 12.87
C ILE A 203 -11.56 -5.15 13.44
N ASP A 204 -11.51 -5.75 14.62
CA ASP A 204 -10.28 -6.23 15.24
C ASP A 204 -9.88 -7.60 14.66
N ILE A 205 -8.81 -7.61 13.85
CA ILE A 205 -8.30 -8.81 13.16
C ILE A 205 -7.26 -9.60 13.97
N ARG A 206 -7.02 -9.25 15.23
CA ARG A 206 -6.10 -10.03 16.08
C ARG A 206 -6.64 -11.43 16.28
N MET A 207 -5.77 -12.42 16.19
CA MET A 207 -6.10 -13.85 16.25
C MET A 207 -5.94 -14.45 17.68
N ALA A 208 -5.59 -13.60 18.64
CA ALA A 208 -5.49 -13.99 20.05
C ALA A 208 -6.84 -13.92 20.75
#